data_de1bd9b1bbc092d53f1c411c9815ffbe
#
_entry.id   de1bd9b1bbc092d53f1c411c9815ffbe
#
_cell.length_a   1.000
_cell.length_b   1.000
_cell.length_c   1.000
_cell.angle_alpha   90.00
_cell.angle_beta   90.00
_cell.angle_gamma   90.00
#
_symmetry.space_group_name_H-M   'P 1'
#
loop_
_entity.id
_entity.type
_entity.pdbx_description
1 polymer ?
#
loop_
_entity_poly.entity_id
_entity_poly.type
_entity_poly.pdbx_seq_one_letter_code
_entity_poly.pdbx_strand_id
1 'polypeptide(L)'
;MNDSLASTLVLCDLDNLLLGEDGNLTQVVRDVLQLFSSRGGRLTVFSQRSPRAVRSILGSVRLAAPALVCGGTMAYHYADGNRVPLCCFAQQQELFNCLPDTPGVGVAVQMQDGTTRVLRMSNALERHLRQEWTPYLLANAADIRPEQVLRVLLYQDSKSVPLISLAEKAIGDRVALLGERIAPDTLVLTPKRISGREMLDTVCTMAQVGAEQVLVLAGGQPMLELVQAVEHSAVAADAPAELRLAAGQVTLTDAAGGAAVEVLYRMVRAAEKSV
;
A
#
# COMPACT_ATOMS: atom_id res chain seq x y z
N MET A 1 12.47 3.57 28.86
CA MET A 1 11.22 4.09 28.26
C MET A 1 10.10 3.22 28.76
N ASN A 2 9.09 3.82 29.39
CA ASN A 2 7.85 3.09 29.71
C ASN A 2 7.10 2.88 28.39
N ASP A 3 7.46 1.80 27.68
CA ASP A 3 6.81 1.45 26.42
C ASP A 3 5.46 0.78 26.69
N SER A 4 4.48 1.59 27.01
CA SER A 4 3.11 1.10 26.93
C SER A 4 2.79 0.87 25.45
N LEU A 5 2.15 -0.25 25.10
CA LEU A 5 1.70 -0.54 23.72
C LEU A 5 0.88 0.63 23.12
N ALA A 6 0.22 1.41 23.99
CA ALA A 6 -0.60 2.54 23.59
C ALA A 6 0.22 3.75 23.09
N SER A 7 1.51 3.85 23.45
CA SER A 7 2.37 4.95 23.01
C SER A 7 3.00 4.71 21.63
N THR A 8 2.98 3.47 21.13
CA THR A 8 3.60 3.11 19.85
C THR A 8 2.54 2.82 18.79
N LEU A 9 2.63 3.48 17.65
CA LEU A 9 1.85 3.17 16.46
C LEU A 9 2.65 2.22 15.57
N VAL A 10 2.15 1.02 15.36
CA VAL A 10 2.77 0.05 14.45
C VAL A 10 2.14 0.19 13.06
N LEU A 11 2.95 0.51 12.03
CA LEU A 11 2.56 0.57 10.63
C LEU A 11 3.11 -0.66 9.91
N CYS A 12 2.22 -1.57 9.53
CA CYS A 12 2.56 -2.86 8.93
C CYS A 12 2.38 -2.87 7.41
N ASP A 13 3.30 -3.50 6.69
CA ASP A 13 3.12 -3.90 5.29
C ASP A 13 2.02 -4.97 5.21
N LEU A 14 0.87 -4.63 4.67
CA LEU A 14 -0.22 -5.59 4.52
C LEU A 14 0.13 -6.66 3.50
N ASP A 15 0.59 -6.23 2.31
CA ASP A 15 0.70 -7.08 1.14
C ASP A 15 1.84 -8.11 1.22
N ASN A 16 2.99 -7.70 1.79
CA ASN A 16 4.21 -8.53 1.79
C ASN A 16 4.59 -9.07 3.17
N LEU A 17 3.83 -8.75 4.22
CA LEU A 17 4.17 -9.19 5.57
C LEU A 17 3.00 -9.85 6.31
N LEU A 18 1.78 -9.36 6.12
CA LEU A 18 0.61 -9.88 6.86
C LEU A 18 -0.19 -10.92 6.07
N LEU A 19 -0.16 -10.85 4.72
CA LEU A 19 -0.91 -11.78 3.88
C LEU A 19 -0.16 -13.08 3.64
N GLY A 20 -0.91 -14.19 3.64
CA GLY A 20 -0.42 -15.46 3.13
C GLY A 20 -0.41 -15.50 1.60
N GLU A 21 0.05 -16.62 1.04
CA GLU A 21 0.14 -16.85 -0.42
C GLU A 21 -1.23 -16.77 -1.13
N ASP A 22 -2.32 -17.02 -0.39
CA ASP A 22 -3.70 -16.89 -0.88
C ASP A 22 -4.23 -15.45 -0.90
N GLY A 23 -3.40 -14.47 -0.50
CA GLY A 23 -3.78 -13.07 -0.41
C GLY A 23 -4.70 -12.72 0.75
N ASN A 24 -4.84 -13.60 1.75
CA ASN A 24 -5.64 -13.40 2.94
C ASN A 24 -4.78 -13.37 4.21
N LEU A 25 -5.31 -12.77 5.27
CA LEU A 25 -4.71 -12.90 6.59
C LEU A 25 -4.81 -14.35 7.07
N THR A 26 -3.71 -14.95 7.48
CA THR A 26 -3.73 -16.26 8.13
C THR A 26 -4.40 -16.17 9.51
N GLN A 27 -4.88 -17.28 10.05
CA GLN A 27 -5.51 -17.28 11.38
C GLN A 27 -4.52 -16.81 12.46
N VAL A 28 -3.27 -17.23 12.39
CA VAL A 28 -2.22 -16.83 13.34
C VAL A 28 -1.97 -15.31 13.32
N VAL A 29 -1.92 -14.72 12.14
CA VAL A 29 -1.80 -13.27 12.00
C VAL A 29 -3.03 -12.57 12.57
N ARG A 30 -4.25 -13.05 12.28
CA ARG A 30 -5.48 -12.49 12.87
C ARG A 30 -5.44 -12.50 14.40
N ASP A 31 -5.06 -13.63 14.98
CA ASP A 31 -5.04 -13.82 16.43
C ASP A 31 -4.04 -12.85 17.09
N VAL A 32 -2.85 -12.70 16.52
CA VAL A 32 -1.85 -11.75 17.07
C VAL A 32 -2.26 -10.30 16.91
N LEU A 33 -2.89 -9.91 15.77
CA LEU A 33 -3.41 -8.56 15.59
C LEU A 33 -4.54 -8.25 16.59
N GLN A 34 -5.42 -9.20 16.85
CA GLN A 34 -6.47 -9.07 17.86
C GLN A 34 -5.89 -9.01 19.28
N LEU A 35 -4.92 -9.86 19.60
CA LEU A 35 -4.22 -9.82 20.88
C LEU A 35 -3.54 -8.47 21.09
N PHE A 36 -2.76 -7.99 20.11
CA PHE A 36 -2.07 -6.71 20.16
C PHE A 36 -3.05 -5.54 20.41
N SER A 37 -4.14 -5.49 19.64
CA SER A 37 -5.17 -4.46 19.79
C SER A 37 -5.92 -4.55 21.12
N SER A 38 -6.23 -5.77 21.61
CA SER A 38 -6.92 -5.97 22.91
C SER A 38 -6.07 -5.54 24.11
N ARG A 39 -4.76 -5.51 23.96
CA ARG A 39 -3.80 -5.03 24.96
C ARG A 39 -3.47 -3.54 24.82
N GLY A 40 -4.26 -2.81 24.01
CA GLY A 40 -4.10 -1.38 23.79
C GLY A 40 -3.11 -0.99 22.70
N GLY A 41 -2.57 -1.96 21.95
CA GLY A 41 -1.66 -1.70 20.83
C GLY A 41 -2.36 -0.95 19.69
N ARG A 42 -1.66 0.02 19.11
CA ARG A 42 -2.14 0.85 18.00
C ARG A 42 -1.55 0.34 16.70
N LEU A 43 -2.42 -0.04 15.76
CA LEU A 43 -2.04 -0.63 14.48
C LEU A 43 -2.59 0.19 13.32
N THR A 44 -1.80 0.33 12.27
CA THR A 44 -2.24 0.70 10.92
C THR A 44 -1.47 -0.07 9.86
N VAL A 45 -1.84 0.09 8.59
CA VAL A 45 -1.23 -0.65 7.48
C VAL A 45 -0.84 0.25 6.31
N PHE A 46 0.17 -0.20 5.56
CA PHE A 46 0.47 0.23 4.21
C PHE A 46 0.01 -0.86 3.24
N SER A 47 -0.55 -0.48 2.09
CA SER A 47 -0.95 -1.43 1.05
C SER A 47 -0.94 -0.82 -0.35
N GLN A 48 -0.62 -1.63 -1.34
CA GLN A 48 -0.80 -1.30 -2.76
C GLN A 48 -2.28 -1.30 -3.18
N ARG A 49 -3.15 -1.87 -2.36
CA ARG A 49 -4.57 -2.08 -2.66
C ARG A 49 -5.41 -0.83 -2.45
N SER A 50 -6.62 -0.85 -3.03
CA SER A 50 -7.63 0.18 -2.77
C SER A 50 -8.17 0.11 -1.32
N PRO A 51 -8.76 1.20 -0.78
CA PRO A 51 -9.33 1.18 0.57
C PRO A 51 -10.37 0.08 0.78
N ARG A 52 -11.17 -0.22 -0.23
CA ARG A 52 -12.19 -1.27 -0.16
C ARG A 52 -11.60 -2.67 -0.12
N ALA A 53 -10.57 -2.94 -0.92
CA ALA A 53 -9.86 -4.22 -0.89
C ALA A 53 -9.20 -4.46 0.48
N VAL A 54 -8.50 -3.46 1.01
CA VAL A 54 -7.91 -3.52 2.36
C VAL A 54 -8.98 -3.79 3.41
N ARG A 55 -10.13 -3.12 3.35
CA ARG A 55 -11.24 -3.35 4.29
C ARG A 55 -11.77 -4.78 4.24
N SER A 56 -11.93 -5.34 3.04
CA SER A 56 -12.39 -6.73 2.86
C SER A 56 -11.42 -7.73 3.49
N ILE A 57 -10.11 -7.51 3.32
CA ILE A 57 -9.07 -8.39 3.86
C ILE A 57 -8.97 -8.30 5.39
N LEU A 58 -8.98 -7.09 5.93
CA LEU A 58 -8.87 -6.86 7.38
C LEU A 58 -10.08 -7.40 8.14
N GLY A 59 -11.26 -7.37 7.53
CA GLY A 59 -12.50 -7.86 8.16
C GLY A 59 -12.79 -7.16 9.49
N SER A 60 -12.66 -7.91 10.60
CA SER A 60 -12.89 -7.41 11.97
C SER A 60 -11.71 -6.67 12.59
N VAL A 61 -10.52 -6.72 11.98
CA VAL A 61 -9.33 -6.02 12.49
C VAL A 61 -9.57 -4.51 12.41
N ARG A 62 -9.45 -3.83 13.54
CA ARG A 62 -9.60 -2.38 13.63
C ARG A 62 -8.26 -1.69 13.55
N LEU A 63 -8.16 -0.69 12.68
CA LEU A 63 -7.00 0.18 12.61
C LEU A 63 -7.18 1.36 13.57
N ALA A 64 -6.12 1.69 14.31
CA ALA A 64 -6.10 2.78 15.28
C ALA A 64 -5.67 4.13 14.66
N ALA A 65 -5.25 4.11 13.40
CA ALA A 65 -4.77 5.25 12.65
C ALA A 65 -5.12 5.09 11.16
N PRO A 66 -4.99 6.15 10.35
CA PRO A 66 -5.18 6.06 8.91
C PRO A 66 -4.24 5.04 8.27
N ALA A 67 -4.76 4.25 7.35
CA ALA A 67 -3.95 3.38 6.51
C ALA A 67 -3.38 4.15 5.32
N LEU A 68 -2.17 3.82 4.92
CA LEU A 68 -1.60 4.24 3.65
C LEU A 68 -2.04 3.23 2.59
N VAL A 69 -2.87 3.66 1.67
CA VAL A 69 -3.47 2.79 0.63
C VAL A 69 -3.13 3.28 -0.76
N CYS A 70 -3.46 2.49 -1.77
CA CYS A 70 -3.11 2.81 -3.17
C CYS A 70 -1.61 3.09 -3.35
N GLY A 71 -0.75 2.26 -2.72
CA GLY A 71 0.70 2.44 -2.79
C GLY A 71 1.21 3.70 -2.09
N GLY A 72 0.54 4.13 -1.03
CA GLY A 72 0.92 5.33 -0.28
C GLY A 72 0.43 6.65 -0.91
N THR A 73 -0.33 6.60 -2.02
CA THR A 73 -0.87 7.82 -2.65
C THR A 73 -2.01 8.45 -1.87
N MET A 74 -2.55 7.75 -0.88
CA MET A 74 -3.65 8.23 -0.03
C MET A 74 -3.53 7.68 1.38
N ALA A 75 -3.73 8.54 2.38
CA ALA A 75 -4.03 8.14 3.75
C ALA A 75 -5.55 8.06 3.93
N TYR A 76 -6.06 6.93 4.42
CA TYR A 76 -7.49 6.66 4.56
C TYR A 76 -7.82 6.20 5.98
N HIS A 77 -8.70 6.93 6.66
CA HIS A 77 -9.16 6.62 8.01
C HIS A 77 -10.48 5.84 7.98
N TYR A 78 -10.44 4.57 8.42
CA TYR A 78 -11.58 3.66 8.28
C TYR A 78 -12.72 3.91 9.26
N ALA A 79 -12.50 4.67 10.34
CA ALA A 79 -13.53 4.94 11.33
C ALA A 79 -14.54 5.99 10.87
N ASP A 80 -14.08 7.02 10.18
CA ASP A 80 -14.89 8.17 9.76
C ASP A 80 -14.90 8.39 8.23
N GLY A 81 -14.12 7.61 7.48
CA GLY A 81 -13.97 7.75 6.02
C GLY A 81 -13.15 8.96 5.59
N ASN A 82 -12.50 9.66 6.53
CA ASN A 82 -11.61 10.77 6.22
C ASN A 82 -10.42 10.29 5.38
N ARG A 83 -10.01 11.08 4.40
CA ARG A 83 -8.96 10.73 3.45
C ARG A 83 -8.15 11.94 3.04
N VAL A 84 -6.85 11.75 2.93
CA VAL A 84 -5.90 12.76 2.47
C VAL A 84 -5.14 12.19 1.28
N PRO A 85 -5.38 12.72 0.07
CA PRO A 85 -4.57 12.38 -1.10
C PRO A 85 -3.18 13.01 -0.96
N LEU A 86 -2.12 12.23 -1.19
CA LEU A 86 -0.74 12.70 -1.15
C LEU A 86 -0.27 13.17 -2.54
N CYS A 87 -0.93 12.73 -3.60
CA CYS A 87 -0.70 13.20 -4.96
C CYS A 87 -1.98 13.12 -5.81
N CYS A 88 -1.98 13.86 -6.91
CA CYS A 88 -2.99 13.76 -7.97
C CYS A 88 -2.42 14.27 -9.30
N PHE A 89 -3.07 13.94 -10.41
CA PHE A 89 -2.66 14.32 -11.79
C PHE A 89 -3.12 15.73 -12.20
N ALA A 90 -3.06 16.71 -11.34
CA ALA A 90 -3.73 18.02 -11.39
C ALA A 90 -3.73 18.78 -12.73
N GLN A 91 -2.83 18.52 -13.67
CA GLN A 91 -2.73 19.25 -14.94
C GLN A 91 -2.42 18.35 -16.15
N GLN A 92 -2.61 17.05 -16.04
CA GLN A 92 -2.14 16.09 -17.04
C GLN A 92 -3.29 15.48 -17.84
N GLN A 93 -4.20 16.30 -18.39
CA GLN A 93 -5.28 15.80 -19.26
C GLN A 93 -4.73 15.00 -20.45
N GLU A 94 -3.54 15.35 -20.92
CA GLU A 94 -2.85 14.63 -21.99
C GLU A 94 -2.52 13.18 -21.64
N LEU A 95 -2.40 12.84 -20.34
CA LEU A 95 -2.18 11.47 -19.91
C LEU A 95 -3.21 10.51 -20.51
N PHE A 96 -4.50 10.85 -20.40
CA PHE A 96 -5.58 9.98 -20.88
C PHE A 96 -5.61 9.88 -22.39
N ASN A 97 -5.10 10.90 -23.11
CA ASN A 97 -4.95 10.88 -24.56
C ASN A 97 -3.75 10.03 -25.01
N CYS A 98 -2.75 9.86 -24.12
CA CYS A 98 -1.56 9.05 -24.40
C CYS A 98 -1.67 7.60 -23.97
N LEU A 99 -2.71 7.25 -23.17
CA LEU A 99 -2.92 5.86 -22.76
C LEU A 99 -3.16 4.99 -24.00
N PRO A 100 -2.42 3.91 -24.15
CA PRO A 100 -2.47 3.12 -25.36
C PRO A 100 -3.88 2.55 -25.61
N ASP A 101 -4.47 2.87 -26.74
CA ASP A 101 -5.66 2.20 -27.23
C ASP A 101 -5.28 0.88 -27.90
N THR A 102 -4.70 -0.02 -27.09
CA THR A 102 -4.11 -1.25 -27.57
C THR A 102 -4.93 -2.44 -27.07
N PRO A 103 -5.42 -3.31 -27.95
CA PRO A 103 -6.07 -4.55 -27.54
C PRO A 103 -5.18 -5.35 -26.58
N GLY A 104 -5.77 -5.92 -25.53
CA GLY A 104 -5.03 -6.70 -24.52
C GLY A 104 -4.31 -5.88 -23.44
N VAL A 105 -4.51 -4.55 -23.43
CA VAL A 105 -4.08 -3.69 -22.31
C VAL A 105 -5.30 -3.19 -21.56
N GLY A 106 -5.44 -3.62 -20.31
CA GLY A 106 -6.42 -3.10 -19.37
C GLY A 106 -5.92 -1.80 -18.73
N VAL A 107 -6.83 -0.85 -18.57
CA VAL A 107 -6.55 0.45 -17.97
C VAL A 107 -7.55 0.71 -16.85
N ALA A 108 -7.04 0.90 -15.63
CA ALA A 108 -7.84 1.32 -14.49
C ALA A 108 -7.22 2.57 -13.83
N VAL A 109 -8.06 3.37 -13.22
CA VAL A 109 -7.64 4.55 -12.43
C VAL A 109 -8.16 4.42 -11.01
N GLN A 110 -7.33 4.74 -10.05
CA GLN A 110 -7.73 4.85 -8.65
C GLN A 110 -7.99 6.30 -8.31
N MET A 111 -9.18 6.57 -7.79
CA MET A 111 -9.69 7.92 -7.56
C MET A 111 -9.53 8.36 -6.11
N GLN A 112 -9.48 9.67 -5.87
CA GLN A 112 -9.45 10.25 -4.52
C GLN A 112 -10.67 9.89 -3.67
N ASP A 113 -11.81 9.59 -4.30
CA ASP A 113 -13.02 9.13 -3.60
C ASP A 113 -12.92 7.66 -3.12
N GLY A 114 -11.78 7.00 -3.37
CA GLY A 114 -11.52 5.60 -3.01
C GLY A 114 -12.11 4.60 -3.99
N THR A 115 -12.71 5.06 -5.10
CA THR A 115 -13.23 4.18 -6.16
C THR A 115 -12.15 3.80 -7.16
N THR A 116 -12.32 2.63 -7.79
CA THR A 116 -11.56 2.21 -8.97
C THR A 116 -12.46 2.34 -10.18
N ARG A 117 -12.01 3.07 -11.19
CA ARG A 117 -12.71 3.19 -12.47
C ARG A 117 -11.91 2.49 -13.56
N VAL A 118 -12.60 1.67 -14.34
CA VAL A 118 -11.99 0.92 -15.44
C VAL A 118 -12.34 1.62 -16.75
N LEU A 119 -11.29 2.10 -17.43
CA LEU A 119 -11.40 2.75 -18.74
C LEU A 119 -11.39 1.74 -19.87
N ARG A 120 -10.65 0.65 -19.69
CA ARG A 120 -10.58 -0.47 -20.61
C ARG A 120 -10.34 -1.76 -19.84
N MET A 121 -11.19 -2.74 -20.08
CA MET A 121 -11.03 -4.06 -19.50
C MET A 121 -10.07 -4.91 -20.32
N SER A 122 -9.23 -5.69 -19.63
CA SER A 122 -8.47 -6.81 -20.18
C SER A 122 -8.62 -8.03 -19.26
N ASN A 123 -8.26 -9.21 -19.74
CA ASN A 123 -8.36 -10.42 -18.92
C ASN A 123 -7.42 -10.35 -17.70
N ALA A 124 -6.23 -9.75 -17.85
CA ALA A 124 -5.29 -9.59 -16.74
C ALA A 124 -5.86 -8.64 -15.67
N LEU A 125 -6.43 -7.50 -16.09
CA LEU A 125 -7.07 -6.55 -15.19
C LEU A 125 -8.28 -7.17 -14.49
N GLU A 126 -9.12 -7.90 -15.21
CA GLU A 126 -10.30 -8.57 -14.62
C GLU A 126 -9.88 -9.59 -13.55
N ARG A 127 -8.88 -10.43 -13.84
CA ARG A 127 -8.34 -11.37 -12.85
C ARG A 127 -7.83 -10.65 -11.61
N HIS A 128 -7.06 -9.59 -11.79
CA HIS A 128 -6.53 -8.78 -10.68
C HIS A 128 -7.65 -8.19 -9.81
N LEU A 129 -8.64 -7.53 -10.42
CA LEU A 129 -9.76 -6.94 -9.70
C LEU A 129 -10.57 -7.99 -8.91
N ARG A 130 -10.74 -9.19 -9.47
CA ARG A 130 -11.40 -10.32 -8.79
C ARG A 130 -10.57 -10.86 -7.64
N GLN A 131 -9.27 -11.08 -7.84
CA GLN A 131 -8.37 -11.58 -6.80
C GLN A 131 -8.25 -10.62 -5.60
N GLU A 132 -8.28 -9.33 -5.88
CA GLU A 132 -8.21 -8.31 -4.83
C GLU A 132 -9.57 -7.88 -4.27
N TRP A 133 -10.66 -8.53 -4.69
CA TRP A 133 -12.01 -8.14 -4.28
C TRP A 133 -12.28 -6.64 -4.46
N THR A 134 -11.67 -6.04 -5.50
CA THR A 134 -11.80 -4.61 -5.76
C THR A 134 -13.04 -4.33 -6.61
N PRO A 135 -14.08 -3.70 -6.04
CA PRO A 135 -15.22 -3.25 -6.83
C PRO A 135 -14.80 -2.10 -7.73
N TYR A 136 -15.32 -2.09 -8.95
CA TYR A 136 -15.00 -1.07 -9.95
C TYR A 136 -16.24 -0.56 -10.66
N LEU A 137 -16.10 0.61 -11.29
CA LEU A 137 -17.07 1.20 -12.19
C LEU A 137 -16.45 1.32 -13.58
N LEU A 138 -17.21 0.99 -14.61
CA LEU A 138 -16.80 1.30 -15.98
C LEU A 138 -16.95 2.81 -16.22
N ALA A 139 -15.98 3.41 -16.88
CA ALA A 139 -15.98 4.84 -17.17
C ALA A 139 -15.31 5.13 -18.52
N ASN A 140 -15.69 6.24 -19.15
CA ASN A 140 -14.96 6.74 -20.31
C ASN A 140 -13.82 7.67 -19.85
N ALA A 141 -12.72 7.68 -20.59
CA ALA A 141 -11.59 8.58 -20.29
C ALA A 141 -12.00 10.06 -20.23
N ALA A 142 -12.96 10.47 -21.08
CA ALA A 142 -13.49 11.82 -21.11
C ALA A 142 -14.24 12.24 -19.83
N ASP A 143 -14.75 11.26 -19.07
CA ASP A 143 -15.48 11.50 -17.82
C ASP A 143 -14.55 11.53 -16.58
N ILE A 144 -13.27 11.26 -16.79
CA ILE A 144 -12.27 11.28 -15.72
C ILE A 144 -11.69 12.69 -15.57
N ARG A 145 -11.73 13.17 -14.34
CA ARG A 145 -11.07 14.42 -13.95
C ARG A 145 -9.68 14.10 -13.41
N PRO A 146 -8.60 14.48 -14.11
CA PRO A 146 -7.23 14.12 -13.73
C PRO A 146 -6.88 14.54 -12.30
N GLU A 147 -7.37 15.69 -11.85
CA GLU A 147 -7.15 16.20 -10.51
C GLU A 147 -7.74 15.32 -9.39
N GLN A 148 -8.60 14.36 -9.75
CA GLN A 148 -9.18 13.37 -8.83
C GLN A 148 -8.50 12.00 -8.92
N VAL A 149 -7.55 11.82 -9.83
CA VAL A 149 -6.84 10.57 -10.03
C VAL A 149 -5.59 10.52 -9.17
N LEU A 150 -5.44 9.45 -8.40
CA LEU A 150 -4.25 9.17 -7.58
C LEU A 150 -3.17 8.46 -8.40
N ARG A 151 -3.58 7.41 -9.13
CA ARG A 151 -2.69 6.61 -9.97
C ARG A 151 -3.44 5.90 -11.08
N VAL A 152 -2.70 5.55 -12.13
CA VAL A 152 -3.20 4.76 -13.27
C VAL A 152 -2.53 3.40 -13.24
N LEU A 153 -3.32 2.35 -13.46
CA LEU A 153 -2.88 0.95 -13.51
C LEU A 153 -3.04 0.43 -14.93
N LEU A 154 -1.96 -0.09 -15.49
CA LEU A 154 -1.94 -0.74 -16.79
C LEU A 154 -1.65 -2.22 -16.63
N TYR A 155 -2.53 -3.08 -17.18
CA TYR A 155 -2.41 -4.53 -17.14
C TYR A 155 -2.37 -5.10 -18.56
N GLN A 156 -1.37 -5.94 -18.82
CA GLN A 156 -1.16 -6.56 -20.13
C GLN A 156 -1.56 -8.04 -20.11
N ASP A 157 -2.39 -8.46 -21.08
CA ASP A 157 -2.86 -9.84 -21.17
C ASP A 157 -1.79 -10.83 -21.64
N SER A 158 -0.84 -10.38 -22.45
CA SER A 158 0.20 -11.24 -23.05
C SER A 158 1.59 -10.66 -22.81
N LYS A 159 2.54 -11.54 -22.47
CA LYS A 159 3.95 -11.19 -22.32
C LYS A 159 4.69 -11.07 -23.67
N SER A 160 4.07 -11.47 -24.78
CA SER A 160 4.70 -11.55 -26.11
C SER A 160 4.88 -10.18 -26.79
N VAL A 161 4.14 -9.15 -26.36
CA VAL A 161 4.26 -7.79 -26.91
C VAL A 161 4.69 -6.87 -25.78
N PRO A 162 5.72 -6.03 -25.96
CA PRO A 162 6.22 -5.13 -24.93
C PRO A 162 5.33 -3.88 -24.78
N LEU A 163 4.01 -4.07 -24.61
CA LEU A 163 3.01 -3.00 -24.58
C LEU A 163 3.26 -2.01 -23.43
N ILE A 164 3.69 -2.53 -22.28
CA ILE A 164 4.05 -1.70 -21.14
C ILE A 164 5.28 -0.85 -21.46
N SER A 165 6.31 -1.42 -22.12
CA SER A 165 7.48 -0.64 -22.54
C SER A 165 7.15 0.41 -23.58
N LEU A 166 6.20 0.13 -24.47
CA LEU A 166 5.69 1.13 -25.42
C LEU A 166 4.91 2.24 -24.73
N ALA A 167 4.10 1.89 -23.71
CA ALA A 167 3.39 2.85 -22.91
C ALA A 167 4.35 3.74 -22.09
N GLU A 168 5.35 3.14 -21.42
CA GLU A 168 6.41 3.88 -20.72
C GLU A 168 7.10 4.89 -21.64
N LYS A 169 7.48 4.47 -22.83
CA LYS A 169 8.12 5.34 -23.81
C LYS A 169 7.20 6.45 -24.33
N ALA A 170 5.96 6.10 -24.68
CA ALA A 170 4.99 7.07 -25.17
C ALA A 170 4.60 8.13 -24.12
N ILE A 171 4.60 7.75 -22.84
CA ILE A 171 4.24 8.61 -21.71
C ILE A 171 5.47 9.42 -21.28
N GLY A 172 6.65 8.79 -21.16
CA GLY A 172 7.88 9.43 -20.66
C GLY A 172 8.34 10.62 -21.49
N ASP A 173 8.10 10.60 -22.80
CA ASP A 173 8.47 11.70 -23.71
C ASP A 173 7.49 12.88 -23.65
N ARG A 174 6.31 12.73 -23.07
CA ARG A 174 5.22 13.70 -23.13
C ARG A 174 4.75 14.25 -21.79
N VAL A 175 4.87 13.42 -20.74
CA VAL A 175 4.35 13.76 -19.41
C VAL A 175 5.39 13.33 -18.37
N ALA A 176 5.76 14.23 -17.47
CA ALA A 176 6.65 13.93 -16.35
C ALA A 176 5.91 13.01 -15.34
N LEU A 177 5.93 11.70 -15.61
CA LEU A 177 5.30 10.67 -14.78
C LEU A 177 6.33 9.69 -14.27
N LEU A 178 6.05 9.12 -13.11
CA LEU A 178 6.77 7.96 -12.61
C LEU A 178 6.03 6.69 -13.02
N GLY A 179 6.71 5.85 -13.78
CA GLY A 179 6.25 4.50 -14.09
C GLY A 179 6.95 3.50 -13.18
N GLU A 180 6.20 2.75 -12.39
CA GLU A 180 6.72 1.68 -11.56
C GLU A 180 6.15 0.34 -12.05
N ARG A 181 7.04 -0.60 -12.38
CA ARG A 181 6.65 -1.97 -12.69
C ARG A 181 6.51 -2.77 -11.41
N ILE A 182 5.29 -3.07 -11.03
CA ILE A 182 5.00 -3.92 -9.86
C ILE A 182 4.97 -5.40 -10.19
N ALA A 183 4.83 -5.75 -11.48
CA ALA A 183 4.94 -7.09 -12.03
C ALA A 183 5.35 -7.01 -13.51
N PRO A 184 5.81 -8.11 -14.14
CA PRO A 184 6.23 -8.11 -15.53
C PRO A 184 5.16 -7.63 -16.54
N ASP A 185 3.89 -7.77 -16.18
CA ASP A 185 2.71 -7.45 -16.96
C ASP A 185 1.88 -6.28 -16.38
N THR A 186 2.42 -5.59 -15.39
CA THR A 186 1.71 -4.51 -14.68
C THR A 186 2.59 -3.28 -14.50
N LEU A 187 2.10 -2.13 -14.97
CA LEU A 187 2.72 -0.83 -14.78
C LEU A 187 1.78 0.09 -14.00
N VAL A 188 2.30 0.72 -12.97
CA VAL A 188 1.61 1.77 -12.22
C VAL A 188 2.22 3.12 -12.59
N LEU A 189 1.36 4.07 -12.90
CA LEU A 189 1.75 5.46 -13.19
C LEU A 189 1.30 6.36 -12.05
N THR A 190 2.20 7.19 -11.54
CA THR A 190 1.93 8.22 -10.56
C THR A 190 2.46 9.57 -11.02
N PRO A 191 1.85 10.70 -10.62
CA PRO A 191 2.28 12.04 -11.08
C PRO A 191 3.60 12.47 -10.47
N LYS A 192 3.95 11.93 -9.30
CA LYS A 192 5.21 12.18 -8.60
C LYS A 192 5.54 11.02 -7.67
N ARG A 193 6.80 10.92 -7.27
CA ARG A 193 7.22 10.06 -6.16
C ARG A 193 6.74 10.69 -4.85
N ILE A 194 6.16 9.87 -3.98
CA ILE A 194 5.77 10.27 -2.63
C ILE A 194 6.87 9.75 -1.71
N SER A 195 7.52 10.66 -1.00
CA SER A 195 8.58 10.27 -0.08
C SER A 195 8.01 9.57 1.16
N GLY A 196 8.81 8.69 1.76
CA GLY A 196 8.45 8.07 3.04
C GLY A 196 8.16 9.10 4.12
N ARG A 197 8.83 10.26 4.07
CA ARG A 197 8.60 11.36 5.00
C ARG A 197 7.21 11.98 4.83
N GLU A 198 6.76 12.25 3.60
CA GLU A 198 5.40 12.77 3.33
C GLU A 198 4.33 11.78 3.82
N MET A 199 4.54 10.49 3.59
CA MET A 199 3.63 9.43 4.07
C MET A 199 3.58 9.39 5.60
N LEU A 200 4.74 9.39 6.24
CA LEU A 200 4.87 9.35 7.70
C LEU A 200 4.23 10.58 8.36
N ASP A 201 4.56 11.78 7.90
CA ASP A 201 4.05 13.04 8.45
C ASP A 201 2.51 13.11 8.32
N THR A 202 1.96 12.60 7.21
CA THR A 202 0.50 12.55 7.02
C THR A 202 -0.15 11.60 8.03
N VAL A 203 0.39 10.39 8.20
CA VAL A 203 -0.13 9.43 9.19
C VAL A 203 -0.01 9.98 10.60
N CYS A 204 1.15 10.53 10.96
CA CYS A 204 1.41 11.12 12.28
C CYS A 204 0.43 12.25 12.60
N THR A 205 0.23 13.17 11.64
CA THR A 205 -0.72 14.29 11.80
C THR A 205 -2.15 13.79 12.01
N MET A 206 -2.63 12.87 11.18
CA MET A 206 -3.99 12.34 11.29
C MET A 206 -4.18 11.46 12.54
N ALA A 207 -3.15 10.75 12.99
CA ALA A 207 -3.18 9.87 14.16
C ALA A 207 -2.85 10.59 15.47
N GLN A 208 -2.40 11.85 15.40
CA GLN A 208 -1.94 12.65 16.54
C GLN A 208 -0.83 11.95 17.33
N VAL A 209 0.21 11.49 16.62
CA VAL A 209 1.41 10.85 17.21
C VAL A 209 2.68 11.52 16.70
N GLY A 210 3.76 11.45 17.47
CA GLY A 210 5.09 11.83 17.00
C GLY A 210 5.71 10.77 16.09
N ALA A 211 6.60 11.16 15.21
CA ALA A 211 7.29 10.23 14.31
C ALA A 211 8.16 9.20 15.08
N GLU A 212 8.69 9.59 16.23
CA GLU A 212 9.45 8.73 17.15
C GLU A 212 8.60 7.63 17.81
N GLN A 213 7.27 7.76 17.75
CA GLN A 213 6.32 6.78 18.27
C GLN A 213 5.90 5.76 17.19
N VAL A 214 6.40 5.88 15.96
CA VAL A 214 6.03 4.99 14.87
C VAL A 214 7.06 3.88 14.70
N LEU A 215 6.60 2.63 14.74
CA LEU A 215 7.36 1.44 14.35
C LEU A 215 6.84 0.95 12.99
N VAL A 216 7.73 0.88 12.00
CA VAL A 216 7.39 0.32 10.68
C VAL A 216 7.79 -1.15 10.63
N LEU A 217 6.82 -2.02 10.27
CA LEU A 217 7.06 -3.45 10.00
C LEU A 217 6.90 -3.70 8.51
N ALA A 218 7.95 -4.18 7.85
CA ALA A 218 7.98 -4.30 6.40
C ALA A 218 8.46 -5.67 5.90
N GLY A 219 7.89 -6.10 4.77
CA GLY A 219 8.27 -7.34 4.07
C GLY A 219 8.72 -7.11 2.63
N GLY A 220 8.26 -6.04 1.98
CA GLY A 220 8.47 -5.80 0.56
C GLY A 220 9.06 -4.44 0.19
N GLN A 221 9.63 -4.37 -1.02
CA GLN A 221 10.28 -3.18 -1.57
C GLN A 221 9.44 -1.89 -1.49
N PRO A 222 8.10 -1.91 -1.64
CA PRO A 222 7.29 -0.69 -1.54
C PRO A 222 7.40 0.06 -0.20
N MET A 223 7.90 -0.62 0.85
CA MET A 223 8.08 -0.02 2.17
C MET A 223 9.42 0.69 2.37
N LEU A 224 10.35 0.63 1.40
CA LEU A 224 11.71 1.16 1.57
C LEU A 224 11.73 2.63 1.98
N GLU A 225 10.96 3.47 1.32
CA GLU A 225 10.86 4.90 1.63
C GLU A 225 10.38 5.16 3.07
N LEU A 226 9.43 4.35 3.56
CA LEU A 226 8.93 4.45 4.93
C LEU A 226 9.98 3.96 5.94
N VAL A 227 10.65 2.84 5.66
CA VAL A 227 11.72 2.29 6.52
C VAL A 227 12.85 3.30 6.67
N GLN A 228 13.22 4.01 5.60
CA GLN A 228 14.25 5.04 5.63
C GLN A 228 13.83 6.33 6.36
N ALA A 229 12.51 6.58 6.46
CA ALA A 229 11.97 7.81 7.05
C ALA A 229 11.74 7.71 8.57
N VAL A 230 11.71 6.50 9.14
CA VAL A 230 11.42 6.27 10.56
C VAL A 230 12.69 5.96 11.36
N GLU A 231 12.64 6.25 12.65
CA GLU A 231 13.70 5.86 13.60
C GLU A 231 13.62 4.37 13.96
N HIS A 232 12.39 3.83 14.03
CA HIS A 232 12.15 2.45 14.47
C HIS A 232 11.53 1.63 13.35
N SER A 233 12.26 0.61 12.90
CA SER A 233 11.77 -0.33 11.87
C SER A 233 12.24 -1.74 12.13
N ALA A 234 11.41 -2.72 11.75
CA ALA A 234 11.76 -4.12 11.68
C ALA A 234 11.29 -4.72 10.35
N VAL A 235 12.12 -5.55 9.75
CA VAL A 235 11.82 -6.17 8.44
C VAL A 235 11.97 -7.68 8.51
N ALA A 236 11.22 -8.39 7.67
CA ALA A 236 11.28 -9.83 7.57
C ALA A 236 12.68 -10.33 7.16
N ALA A 237 13.07 -11.51 7.63
CA ALA A 237 14.38 -12.11 7.32
C ALA A 237 14.62 -12.30 5.82
N ASP A 238 13.56 -12.56 5.05
CA ASP A 238 13.55 -12.74 3.59
C ASP A 238 13.26 -11.47 2.80
N ALA A 239 13.11 -10.30 3.48
CA ALA A 239 12.89 -9.03 2.81
C ALA A 239 14.04 -8.69 1.83
N PRO A 240 13.80 -7.88 0.78
CA PRO A 240 14.82 -7.43 -0.15
C PRO A 240 16.06 -6.87 0.56
N ALA A 241 17.26 -7.09 -0.01
CA ALA A 241 18.52 -6.73 0.63
C ALA A 241 18.60 -5.24 0.99
N GLU A 242 18.12 -4.36 0.11
CA GLU A 242 18.09 -2.91 0.37
C GLU A 242 17.23 -2.55 1.59
N LEU A 243 16.09 -3.23 1.74
CA LEU A 243 15.21 -3.05 2.88
C LEU A 243 15.87 -3.50 4.18
N ARG A 244 16.54 -4.67 4.16
CA ARG A 244 17.28 -5.20 5.32
C ARG A 244 18.47 -4.31 5.73
N LEU A 245 19.13 -3.67 4.77
CA LEU A 245 20.22 -2.73 5.04
C LEU A 245 19.73 -1.40 5.63
N ALA A 246 18.53 -0.96 5.26
CA ALA A 246 17.95 0.30 5.74
C ALA A 246 17.26 0.15 7.11
N ALA A 247 16.88 -1.06 7.49
CA ALA A 247 16.09 -1.30 8.69
C ALA A 247 16.90 -1.25 9.98
N GLY A 248 16.27 -0.80 11.06
CA GLY A 248 16.83 -0.83 12.41
C GLY A 248 16.94 -2.26 12.98
N GLN A 249 16.10 -3.18 12.53
CA GLN A 249 16.11 -4.59 12.95
C GLN A 249 15.66 -5.51 11.82
N VAL A 250 16.26 -6.70 11.72
CA VAL A 250 15.81 -7.82 10.90
C VAL A 250 15.25 -8.90 11.83
N THR A 251 14.06 -9.45 11.52
CA THR A 251 13.45 -10.53 12.32
C THR A 251 14.20 -11.84 12.15
N LEU A 252 13.94 -12.79 13.04
CA LEU A 252 14.49 -14.14 12.94
C LEU A 252 13.71 -14.99 11.92
N THR A 253 12.43 -14.67 11.75
CA THR A 253 11.52 -15.36 10.84
C THR A 253 11.34 -14.58 9.55
N ASP A 254 11.04 -15.30 8.47
CA ASP A 254 10.60 -14.72 7.20
C ASP A 254 9.13 -14.23 7.26
N ALA A 255 8.66 -13.58 6.22
CA ALA A 255 7.29 -13.06 6.16
C ALA A 255 6.27 -14.20 6.33
N ALA A 256 6.43 -15.31 5.59
CA ALA A 256 5.55 -16.48 5.65
C ALA A 256 5.63 -17.20 6.99
N GLY A 257 6.81 -17.24 7.61
CA GLY A 257 7.07 -17.84 8.94
C GLY A 257 6.57 -16.99 10.11
N GLY A 258 6.03 -15.80 9.84
CA GLY A 258 5.37 -14.98 10.84
C GLY A 258 6.22 -13.86 11.44
N ALA A 259 7.05 -13.18 10.64
CA ALA A 259 7.86 -12.04 11.07
C ALA A 259 7.03 -10.96 11.82
N ALA A 260 5.82 -10.64 11.31
CA ALA A 260 4.91 -9.74 12.01
C ALA A 260 4.46 -10.31 13.38
N VAL A 261 4.18 -11.61 13.44
CA VAL A 261 3.78 -12.29 14.68
C VAL A 261 4.90 -12.21 15.71
N GLU A 262 6.15 -12.49 15.30
CA GLU A 262 7.35 -12.39 16.15
C GLU A 262 7.43 -11.02 16.83
N VAL A 263 7.35 -9.94 16.05
CA VAL A 263 7.51 -8.57 16.57
C VAL A 263 6.35 -8.18 17.46
N LEU A 264 5.11 -8.34 16.99
CA LEU A 264 3.91 -7.94 17.75
C LEU A 264 3.77 -8.72 19.05
N TYR A 265 4.03 -10.03 19.02
CA TYR A 265 3.99 -10.85 20.23
C TYR A 265 5.07 -10.48 21.23
N ARG A 266 6.30 -10.19 20.76
CA ARG A 266 7.39 -9.68 21.61
C ARG A 266 7.02 -8.36 22.29
N MET A 267 6.36 -7.43 21.56
CA MET A 267 5.88 -6.17 22.14
C MET A 267 4.83 -6.40 23.23
N VAL A 268 3.85 -7.29 22.99
CA VAL A 268 2.85 -7.66 24.00
C VAL A 268 3.51 -8.22 25.25
N ARG A 269 4.47 -9.14 25.09
CA ARG A 269 5.18 -9.77 26.23
C ARG A 269 6.07 -8.78 27.00
N ALA A 270 6.65 -7.80 26.32
CA ALA A 270 7.43 -6.76 26.97
C ALA A 270 6.53 -5.86 27.84
N ALA A 271 5.37 -5.47 27.32
CA ALA A 271 4.41 -4.67 28.08
C ALA A 271 3.85 -5.42 29.31
N GLU A 272 3.61 -6.73 29.22
CA GLU A 272 3.15 -7.55 30.35
C GLU A 272 4.19 -7.65 31.49
N LYS A 273 5.48 -7.54 31.18
CA LYS A 273 6.56 -7.58 32.20
C LYS A 273 6.80 -6.25 32.88
N SER A 274 6.27 -5.17 32.31
CA SER A 274 6.46 -3.81 32.81
C SER A 274 5.33 -3.36 33.75
N VAL A 275 4.32 -4.21 33.96
CA VAL A 275 3.23 -4.09 34.92
C VAL A 275 3.51 -4.94 36.14
#